data_2fd0f7299ad7a7e05342ec3153d64b00
#
_entry.id   2fd0f7299ad7a7e05342ec3153d64b00
#
_cell.length_a   1.000
_cell.length_b   1.000
_cell.length_c   1.000
_cell.angle_alpha   90.00
_cell.angle_beta   90.00
_cell.angle_gamma   90.00
#
_symmetry.space_group_name_H-M   'P 1'
#
loop_
_entity.id
_entity.type
_entity.pdbx_description
1 polymer ?
#
loop_
_entity_poly.entity_id
_entity_poly.type
_entity_poly.pdbx_seq_one_letter_code
_entity_poly.pdbx_strand_id
1 'polypeptide(L)'
;MGMLFRGTAAAVAFFVTAGPAAAHAVAPAGQWSVVHDDRRDSYDAVTVTPGGAVWVAGTRRPDRGSTGAESLLLKGSRSTFKRVTGPGFQVKRLTSASDTRVWAFGTSRYARWDGKHWQVKRWRYGRVDRAYAIGRNLWVIENSSAFPPAGNAGWKARSTLRRLTGSVWRRVHTPIVVKGLDGAWAAGSVRGTAALARWTGTAWRAVALPAIPSAHSGQISELTDVAVDGETGRVMAVGWVAWPCGSAKHPFCGETLLLSGYLGGWNFEVRGEPGIQPRAQAEPDGRGGAWIVYDAKGGGSGYLHIGADSVEPGAFPAPPNQNASVRDLAIQPESGSVWAVGAAPSGRSGLIWAHGR
;
A
#
# COMPACT_ATOMS: atom_id res chain seq x y z
N MET A 1 24.34 -52.34 -64.67
CA MET A 1 24.65 -50.90 -64.84
C MET A 1 23.72 -50.14 -63.92
N GLY A 2 24.17 -49.95 -62.70
CA GLY A 2 23.36 -49.38 -61.66
C GLY A 2 23.94 -48.02 -61.20
N MET A 3 23.15 -46.95 -61.31
CA MET A 3 23.50 -45.60 -60.84
C MET A 3 23.01 -45.41 -59.44
N LEU A 4 23.93 -45.20 -58.50
CA LEU A 4 23.68 -44.77 -57.12
C LEU A 4 23.56 -43.26 -57.12
N PHE A 5 22.35 -42.74 -56.70
CA PHE A 5 22.15 -41.35 -56.30
C PHE A 5 22.44 -41.21 -54.83
N ARG A 6 23.47 -40.44 -54.45
CA ARG A 6 23.74 -39.96 -53.12
C ARG A 6 22.98 -38.64 -52.90
N GLY A 7 21.98 -38.67 -52.09
CA GLY A 7 21.30 -37.44 -51.59
C GLY A 7 22.02 -36.89 -50.35
N THR A 8 22.54 -35.68 -50.49
CA THR A 8 23.08 -34.89 -49.36
C THR A 8 21.93 -34.17 -48.64
N ALA A 9 21.68 -34.55 -47.41
CA ALA A 9 20.75 -33.84 -46.55
C ALA A 9 21.48 -32.63 -45.90
N ALA A 10 21.06 -31.42 -46.22
CA ALA A 10 21.51 -30.20 -45.56
C ALA A 10 20.70 -30.00 -44.28
N ALA A 11 21.35 -30.10 -43.11
CA ALA A 11 20.76 -29.75 -41.82
C ALA A 11 20.82 -28.23 -41.65
N VAL A 12 19.65 -27.59 -41.63
CA VAL A 12 19.50 -26.17 -41.27
C VAL A 12 19.45 -26.06 -39.76
N ALA A 13 20.53 -25.60 -39.14
CA ALA A 13 20.57 -25.29 -37.72
C ALA A 13 19.91 -23.93 -37.48
N PHE A 14 18.75 -23.92 -36.82
CA PHE A 14 18.14 -22.70 -36.29
C PHE A 14 18.87 -22.29 -35.02
N PHE A 15 19.69 -21.27 -35.10
CA PHE A 15 20.20 -20.57 -33.91
C PHE A 15 19.10 -19.67 -33.37
N VAL A 16 18.43 -20.12 -32.29
CA VAL A 16 17.61 -19.24 -31.46
C VAL A 16 18.58 -18.43 -30.62
N THR A 17 18.83 -17.19 -31.01
CA THR A 17 19.53 -16.21 -30.15
C THR A 17 18.60 -15.83 -29.04
N ALA A 18 18.79 -16.42 -27.84
CA ALA A 18 18.21 -15.92 -26.62
C ALA A 18 18.82 -14.53 -26.41
N GLY A 19 17.99 -13.48 -26.56
CA GLY A 19 18.40 -12.13 -26.22
C GLY A 19 18.77 -12.07 -24.71
N PRO A 20 19.75 -11.24 -24.34
CA PRO A 20 20.15 -11.12 -22.94
C PRO A 20 18.94 -10.69 -22.10
N ALA A 21 18.56 -11.53 -21.15
CA ALA A 21 17.67 -11.11 -20.06
C ALA A 21 18.33 -9.90 -19.42
N ALA A 22 17.64 -8.77 -19.43
CA ALA A 22 18.14 -7.57 -18.76
C ALA A 22 18.36 -7.92 -17.28
N ALA A 23 19.62 -8.05 -16.90
CA ALA A 23 20.01 -8.20 -15.51
C ALA A 23 19.61 -6.88 -14.80
N HIS A 24 18.55 -6.93 -14.01
CA HIS A 24 18.24 -5.80 -13.12
C HIS A 24 19.41 -5.64 -12.16
N ALA A 25 20.12 -4.56 -12.31
CA ALA A 25 21.20 -4.20 -11.39
C ALA A 25 20.62 -4.12 -9.98
N VAL A 26 21.27 -4.78 -9.01
CA VAL A 26 20.96 -4.62 -7.61
C VAL A 26 21.20 -3.16 -7.27
N ALA A 27 20.15 -2.45 -6.82
CA ALA A 27 20.29 -1.04 -6.45
C ALA A 27 21.29 -0.91 -5.29
N PRO A 28 22.08 0.17 -5.28
CA PRO A 28 22.90 0.50 -4.12
C PRO A 28 22.03 0.60 -2.87
N ALA A 29 22.59 0.18 -1.72
CA ALA A 29 21.90 0.24 -0.44
C ALA A 29 21.37 1.67 -0.20
N GLY A 30 20.10 1.77 0.21
CA GLY A 30 19.46 3.05 0.50
C GLY A 30 18.76 3.73 -0.69
N GLN A 31 18.55 3.04 -1.81
CA GLN A 31 17.80 3.59 -2.94
C GLN A 31 16.63 2.69 -3.38
N TRP A 32 15.54 3.33 -3.84
CA TRP A 32 14.45 2.61 -4.49
C TRP A 32 14.88 2.10 -5.87
N SER A 33 14.55 0.85 -6.15
CA SER A 33 14.78 0.24 -7.46
C SER A 33 13.53 -0.46 -7.96
N VAL A 34 13.33 -0.46 -9.28
CA VAL A 34 12.34 -1.33 -9.93
C VAL A 34 12.92 -2.73 -9.97
N VAL A 35 12.28 -3.66 -9.28
CA VAL A 35 12.73 -5.07 -9.20
C VAL A 35 11.88 -5.99 -10.07
N HIS A 36 10.72 -5.52 -10.52
CA HIS A 36 9.87 -6.24 -11.46
C HIS A 36 9.02 -5.25 -12.27
N ASP A 37 8.95 -5.45 -13.57
CA ASP A 37 8.16 -4.69 -14.54
C ASP A 37 7.46 -5.66 -15.49
N ASP A 38 6.14 -5.57 -15.62
CA ASP A 38 5.38 -6.30 -16.62
C ASP A 38 4.36 -5.37 -17.30
N ARG A 39 4.51 -5.18 -18.61
CA ARG A 39 3.69 -4.26 -19.41
C ARG A 39 2.20 -4.63 -19.49
N ARG A 40 1.82 -5.82 -19.07
CA ARG A 40 0.42 -6.29 -19.09
C ARG A 40 -0.22 -6.30 -17.72
N ASP A 41 0.55 -6.14 -16.69
CA ASP A 41 0.10 -6.24 -15.30
C ASP A 41 -0.22 -4.87 -14.70
N SER A 42 -0.99 -4.90 -13.62
CA SER A 42 -1.26 -3.76 -12.76
C SER A 42 -1.39 -4.28 -11.33
N TYR A 43 -0.60 -3.75 -10.41
CA TYR A 43 -0.55 -4.25 -9.05
C TYR A 43 -1.34 -3.33 -8.11
N ASP A 44 -2.15 -3.94 -7.23
CA ASP A 44 -3.09 -3.24 -6.35
C ASP A 44 -2.72 -3.38 -4.87
N ALA A 45 -2.05 -4.47 -4.48
CA ALA A 45 -1.74 -4.77 -3.09
C ALA A 45 -0.43 -5.54 -2.94
N VAL A 46 0.28 -5.28 -1.84
CA VAL A 46 1.50 -5.99 -1.46
C VAL A 46 1.47 -6.34 0.03
N THR A 47 2.06 -7.45 0.40
CA THR A 47 2.40 -7.77 1.80
C THR A 47 3.67 -8.58 1.85
N VAL A 48 4.42 -8.42 2.92
CA VAL A 48 5.66 -9.17 3.17
C VAL A 48 5.48 -10.01 4.40
N THR A 49 5.79 -11.28 4.30
CA THR A 49 5.76 -12.16 5.47
C THR A 49 7.02 -12.00 6.32
N PRO A 50 7.02 -12.35 7.61
CA PRO A 50 8.22 -12.33 8.44
C PRO A 50 9.40 -13.08 7.83
N GLY A 51 9.20 -14.23 7.21
CA GLY A 51 10.25 -14.96 6.48
C GLY A 51 10.69 -14.35 5.14
N GLY A 52 10.26 -13.11 4.83
CA GLY A 52 10.71 -12.36 3.67
C GLY A 52 10.03 -12.73 2.34
N ALA A 53 8.99 -13.54 2.34
CA ALA A 53 8.21 -13.79 1.13
C ALA A 53 7.31 -12.60 0.82
N VAL A 54 7.45 -12.05 -0.37
CA VAL A 54 6.66 -10.93 -0.88
C VAL A 54 5.49 -11.47 -1.69
N TRP A 55 4.27 -11.07 -1.34
CA TRP A 55 3.06 -11.40 -2.07
C TRP A 55 2.52 -10.14 -2.72
N VAL A 56 2.23 -10.21 -4.01
CA VAL A 56 1.71 -9.08 -4.80
C VAL A 56 0.44 -9.51 -5.50
N ALA A 57 -0.63 -8.74 -5.32
CA ALA A 57 -1.90 -8.97 -6.00
C ALA A 57 -2.21 -7.85 -6.99
N GLY A 58 -2.88 -8.23 -8.06
CA GLY A 58 -3.25 -7.29 -9.10
C GLY A 58 -4.12 -7.91 -10.19
N THR A 59 -4.01 -7.35 -11.37
CA THR A 59 -4.71 -7.82 -12.56
C THR A 59 -3.77 -7.87 -13.76
N ARG A 60 -3.97 -8.85 -14.60
CA ARG A 60 -3.32 -8.97 -15.92
C ARG A 60 -4.33 -8.65 -17.01
N ARG A 61 -3.90 -7.87 -17.97
CA ARG A 61 -4.69 -7.68 -19.20
C ARG A 61 -4.64 -8.94 -20.01
N PRO A 62 -5.79 -9.39 -20.53
CA PRO A 62 -5.81 -10.54 -21.41
C PRO A 62 -5.12 -10.25 -22.75
N ASP A 63 -4.72 -11.28 -23.43
CA ASP A 63 -4.26 -11.18 -24.81
C ASP A 63 -5.39 -10.66 -25.71
N ARG A 64 -5.04 -10.18 -26.91
CA ARG A 64 -6.00 -9.64 -27.87
C ARG A 64 -7.12 -10.66 -28.14
N GLY A 65 -8.36 -10.25 -27.93
CA GLY A 65 -9.56 -11.05 -28.20
C GLY A 65 -10.29 -11.58 -26.98
N SER A 66 -9.75 -11.51 -25.76
CA SER A 66 -10.50 -11.84 -24.54
C SER A 66 -11.02 -10.58 -23.84
N THR A 67 -12.22 -10.68 -23.29
CA THR A 67 -12.86 -9.59 -22.51
C THR A 67 -12.67 -9.83 -21.02
N GLY A 68 -12.06 -8.86 -20.33
CA GLY A 68 -11.94 -8.87 -18.88
C GLY A 68 -10.49 -9.07 -18.38
N ALA A 69 -10.17 -8.42 -17.27
CA ALA A 69 -8.87 -8.56 -16.63
C ALA A 69 -8.81 -9.84 -15.80
N GLU A 70 -7.72 -10.59 -15.92
CA GLU A 70 -7.47 -11.78 -15.11
C GLU A 70 -6.95 -11.37 -13.71
N SER A 71 -7.39 -12.10 -12.68
CA SER A 71 -6.79 -11.98 -11.36
C SER A 71 -5.35 -12.50 -11.38
N LEU A 72 -4.45 -11.72 -10.83
CA LEU A 72 -3.03 -12.03 -10.75
C LEU A 72 -2.58 -12.08 -9.29
N LEU A 73 -1.83 -13.12 -8.96
CA LEU A 73 -1.11 -13.21 -7.69
C LEU A 73 0.32 -13.65 -7.97
N LEU A 74 1.27 -12.86 -7.50
CA LEU A 74 2.69 -13.17 -7.56
C LEU A 74 3.20 -13.48 -6.15
N LYS A 75 4.19 -14.36 -6.09
CA LYS A 75 4.98 -14.60 -4.88
C LYS A 75 6.45 -14.53 -5.26
N GLY A 76 7.24 -13.86 -4.45
CA GLY A 76 8.65 -13.70 -4.72
C GLY A 76 9.45 -13.31 -3.50
N SER A 77 10.73 -13.06 -3.73
CA SER A 77 11.65 -12.46 -2.79
C SER A 77 12.75 -11.74 -3.57
N ARG A 78 13.31 -10.68 -3.03
CA ARG A 78 14.34 -9.87 -3.70
C ARG A 78 13.88 -9.40 -5.10
N SER A 79 14.41 -10.00 -6.18
CA SER A 79 14.11 -9.59 -7.57
C SER A 79 13.39 -10.65 -8.40
N THR A 80 12.99 -11.77 -7.79
CA THR A 80 12.38 -12.88 -8.53
C THR A 80 10.94 -13.06 -8.10
N PHE A 81 10.01 -12.82 -9.03
CA PHE A 81 8.58 -13.01 -8.82
C PHE A 81 8.04 -14.09 -9.76
N LYS A 82 7.22 -14.97 -9.20
CA LYS A 82 6.54 -16.03 -9.95
C LYS A 82 5.04 -15.94 -9.75
N ARG A 83 4.27 -16.14 -10.82
CA ARG A 83 2.82 -16.31 -10.72
C ARG A 83 2.51 -17.56 -9.90
N VAL A 84 1.60 -17.42 -8.94
CA VAL A 84 1.12 -18.53 -8.12
C VAL A 84 -0.40 -18.64 -8.23
N THR A 85 -0.93 -19.82 -7.90
CA THR A 85 -2.38 -20.04 -7.87
C THR A 85 -3.01 -19.16 -6.81
N GLY A 86 -3.88 -18.28 -7.21
CA GLY A 86 -4.64 -17.38 -6.32
C GLY A 86 -5.90 -18.03 -5.75
N PRO A 87 -6.64 -17.28 -4.91
CA PRO A 87 -7.82 -17.78 -4.24
C PRO A 87 -9.08 -17.87 -5.13
N GLY A 88 -8.96 -17.72 -6.44
CA GLY A 88 -10.10 -17.82 -7.36
C GLY A 88 -11.01 -16.60 -7.42
N PHE A 89 -10.52 -15.44 -6.97
CA PHE A 89 -11.18 -14.13 -7.11
C PHE A 89 -10.15 -13.01 -7.22
N GLN A 90 -10.57 -11.84 -7.71
CA GLN A 90 -9.70 -10.67 -7.77
C GLN A 90 -9.37 -10.18 -6.37
N VAL A 91 -8.09 -10.22 -6.01
CA VAL A 91 -7.57 -9.74 -4.73
C VAL A 91 -7.37 -8.23 -4.80
N LYS A 92 -7.89 -7.50 -3.83
CA LYS A 92 -7.81 -6.04 -3.70
C LYS A 92 -6.94 -5.60 -2.53
N ARG A 93 -6.82 -6.42 -1.49
CA ARG A 93 -5.97 -6.16 -0.32
C ARG A 93 -5.29 -7.45 0.12
N LEU A 94 -4.07 -7.30 0.58
CA LEU A 94 -3.28 -8.37 1.18
C LEU A 94 -2.83 -7.95 2.57
N THR A 95 -2.66 -8.92 3.45
CA THR A 95 -1.95 -8.74 4.72
C THR A 95 -1.43 -10.08 5.22
N SER A 96 -0.37 -10.09 6.01
CA SER A 96 0.26 -11.31 6.49
C SER A 96 0.63 -11.22 7.96
N ALA A 97 0.55 -12.35 8.67
CA ALA A 97 1.06 -12.48 10.04
C ALA A 97 2.18 -13.53 10.14
N SER A 98 2.33 -14.38 9.14
CA SER A 98 3.42 -15.37 9.02
C SER A 98 3.46 -15.92 7.60
N ASP A 99 4.47 -16.71 7.27
CA ASP A 99 4.63 -17.34 5.96
C ASP A 99 3.47 -18.29 5.58
N THR A 100 2.78 -18.82 6.58
CA THR A 100 1.62 -19.68 6.42
C THR A 100 0.29 -19.01 6.77
N ARG A 101 0.30 -17.72 7.05
CA ARG A 101 -0.90 -16.93 7.35
C ARG A 101 -0.92 -15.61 6.59
N VAL A 102 -1.29 -15.71 5.32
CA VAL A 102 -1.55 -14.57 4.44
C VAL A 102 -3.04 -14.50 4.18
N TRP A 103 -3.61 -13.31 4.26
CA TRP A 103 -5.01 -13.07 3.92
C TRP A 103 -5.12 -12.23 2.66
N ALA A 104 -6.07 -12.61 1.83
CA ALA A 104 -6.45 -11.93 0.61
C ALA A 104 -7.92 -11.52 0.68
N PHE A 105 -8.22 -10.26 0.37
CA PHE A 105 -9.58 -9.73 0.35
C PHE A 105 -9.94 -9.27 -1.05
N GLY A 106 -11.12 -9.67 -1.50
CA GLY A 106 -11.77 -9.19 -2.71
C GLY A 106 -13.04 -8.41 -2.37
N THR A 107 -13.93 -8.26 -3.35
CA THR A 107 -15.19 -7.51 -3.17
C THR A 107 -16.19 -8.26 -2.28
N SER A 108 -16.37 -9.57 -2.51
CA SER A 108 -17.39 -10.40 -1.84
C SER A 108 -16.83 -11.67 -1.21
N ARG A 109 -15.53 -11.82 -1.23
CA ARG A 109 -14.81 -12.98 -0.70
C ARG A 109 -13.54 -12.55 0.00
N TYR A 110 -13.10 -13.36 0.95
CA TYR A 110 -11.75 -13.31 1.50
C TYR A 110 -11.19 -14.72 1.60
N ALA A 111 -9.90 -14.84 1.64
CA ALA A 111 -9.23 -16.12 1.77
C ALA A 111 -8.04 -16.03 2.73
N ARG A 112 -7.72 -17.15 3.33
CA ARG A 112 -6.53 -17.34 4.13
C ARG A 112 -5.65 -18.41 3.49
N TRP A 113 -4.40 -18.09 3.28
CA TRP A 113 -3.35 -19.06 2.94
C TRP A 113 -2.90 -19.81 4.20
N ASP A 114 -2.85 -21.13 4.16
CA ASP A 114 -2.45 -21.98 5.28
C ASP A 114 -1.03 -22.60 5.12
N GLY A 115 -0.31 -22.15 4.10
CA GLY A 115 0.99 -22.71 3.70
C GLY A 115 0.91 -23.63 2.47
N LYS A 116 -0.28 -24.16 2.15
CA LYS A 116 -0.50 -25.09 1.03
C LYS A 116 -1.67 -24.68 0.12
N HIS A 117 -2.77 -24.22 0.72
CA HIS A 117 -4.01 -23.93 0.02
C HIS A 117 -4.66 -22.64 0.50
N TRP A 118 -5.47 -22.03 -0.37
CA TRP A 118 -6.32 -20.92 -0.01
C TRP A 118 -7.66 -21.42 0.55
N GLN A 119 -7.95 -21.07 1.80
CA GLN A 119 -9.24 -21.31 2.45
C GLN A 119 -10.16 -20.14 2.18
N VAL A 120 -11.04 -20.27 1.18
CA VAL A 120 -11.92 -19.19 0.72
C VAL A 120 -13.20 -19.14 1.54
N LYS A 121 -13.60 -17.92 1.94
CA LYS A 121 -14.84 -17.64 2.66
C LYS A 121 -15.58 -16.45 2.03
N ARG A 122 -16.90 -16.40 2.22
CA ARG A 122 -17.71 -15.28 1.79
C ARG A 122 -17.49 -14.07 2.70
N TRP A 123 -17.33 -12.91 2.09
CA TRP A 123 -17.35 -11.61 2.75
C TRP A 123 -18.75 -11.02 2.61
N ARG A 124 -19.42 -10.75 3.73
CA ARG A 124 -20.84 -10.32 3.76
C ARG A 124 -21.02 -8.89 4.25
N TYR A 125 -19.92 -8.18 4.40
CA TYR A 125 -19.88 -6.84 4.97
C TYR A 125 -19.59 -5.81 3.87
N GLY A 126 -19.20 -4.63 4.25
CA GLY A 126 -18.89 -3.55 3.32
C GLY A 126 -17.60 -3.74 2.54
N ARG A 127 -17.29 -2.75 1.69
CA ARG A 127 -16.04 -2.73 0.93
C ARG A 127 -14.85 -2.72 1.90
N VAL A 128 -13.89 -3.60 1.70
CA VAL A 128 -12.63 -3.62 2.43
C VAL A 128 -11.70 -2.57 1.83
N ASP A 129 -11.38 -1.55 2.62
CA ASP A 129 -10.47 -0.51 2.21
C ASP A 129 -9.03 -0.82 2.66
N ARG A 130 -8.87 -1.37 3.87
CA ARG A 130 -7.58 -1.82 4.39
C ARG A 130 -7.73 -3.07 5.26
N ALA A 131 -6.66 -3.86 5.35
CA ALA A 131 -6.61 -5.05 6.19
C ALA A 131 -5.24 -5.14 6.87
N TYR A 132 -5.22 -5.51 8.14
CA TYR A 132 -4.02 -5.54 8.97
C TYR A 132 -3.98 -6.81 9.81
N ALA A 133 -2.89 -7.54 9.70
CA ALA A 133 -2.59 -8.68 10.57
C ALA A 133 -1.61 -8.22 11.66
N ILE A 134 -2.12 -7.91 12.84
CA ILE A 134 -1.34 -7.35 13.94
C ILE A 134 -1.30 -8.39 15.07
N GLY A 135 -0.17 -9.00 15.29
CA GLY A 135 0.01 -10.10 16.23
C GLY A 135 -0.92 -11.28 15.88
N ARG A 136 -1.82 -11.63 16.81
CA ARG A 136 -2.82 -12.69 16.60
C ARG A 136 -4.14 -12.19 16.03
N ASN A 137 -4.27 -10.90 15.82
CA ASN A 137 -5.51 -10.25 15.42
C ASN A 137 -5.48 -9.93 13.92
N LEU A 138 -6.61 -10.15 13.27
CA LEU A 138 -6.85 -9.66 11.93
C LEU A 138 -7.90 -8.57 11.99
N TRP A 139 -7.53 -7.38 11.50
CA TRP A 139 -8.38 -6.20 11.49
C TRP A 139 -8.70 -5.80 10.07
N VAL A 140 -9.90 -5.25 9.87
CA VAL A 140 -10.34 -4.72 8.58
C VAL A 140 -11.03 -3.40 8.78
N ILE A 141 -10.66 -2.41 7.98
CA ILE A 141 -11.36 -1.13 7.84
C ILE A 141 -12.25 -1.22 6.62
N GLU A 142 -13.56 -0.99 6.82
CA GLU A 142 -14.59 -1.04 5.79
C GLU A 142 -15.20 0.32 5.53
N ASN A 143 -15.66 0.52 4.29
CA ASN A 143 -16.47 1.67 3.90
C ASN A 143 -15.87 3.00 4.33
N SER A 144 -14.54 3.09 4.28
CA SER A 144 -13.85 4.34 4.57
C SER A 144 -14.25 5.37 3.53
N SER A 145 -14.76 6.52 3.98
CA SER A 145 -15.01 7.64 3.11
C SER A 145 -13.71 8.15 2.51
N ALA A 146 -13.76 8.54 1.24
CA ALA A 146 -12.67 9.29 0.63
C ALA A 146 -12.61 10.73 1.20
N PHE A 147 -11.64 11.49 0.77
CA PHE A 147 -11.55 12.94 0.97
C PHE A 147 -12.90 13.62 0.60
N PRO A 148 -13.27 14.74 1.24
CA PRO A 148 -14.50 15.44 0.93
C PRO A 148 -14.61 15.70 -0.58
N PRO A 149 -15.68 15.24 -1.23
CA PRO A 149 -15.90 15.62 -2.60
C PRO A 149 -16.13 17.13 -2.70
N ALA A 150 -15.74 17.69 -3.82
CA ALA A 150 -15.92 19.09 -4.13
C ALA A 150 -17.33 19.60 -3.77
N GLY A 151 -17.41 20.67 -3.00
CA GLY A 151 -18.68 21.35 -2.68
C GLY A 151 -19.51 20.72 -1.56
N ASN A 152 -19.03 19.70 -0.87
CA ASN A 152 -19.81 19.07 0.21
C ASN A 152 -19.48 19.61 1.60
N ALA A 153 -20.10 20.73 1.98
CA ALA A 153 -19.99 21.33 3.31
C ALA A 153 -20.50 20.41 4.46
N GLY A 154 -21.24 19.36 4.13
CA GLY A 154 -21.77 18.37 5.08
C GLY A 154 -20.97 17.07 5.15
N TRP A 155 -19.76 17.02 4.57
CA TRP A 155 -18.96 15.80 4.55
C TRP A 155 -18.63 15.33 5.98
N LYS A 156 -18.86 14.04 6.19
CA LYS A 156 -18.52 13.39 7.45
C LYS A 156 -17.67 12.17 7.16
N ALA A 157 -16.52 12.09 7.79
CA ALA A 157 -15.68 10.91 7.76
C ALA A 157 -16.48 9.68 8.24
N ARG A 158 -16.28 8.55 7.57
CA ARG A 158 -16.94 7.28 7.91
C ARG A 158 -15.95 6.14 7.76
N SER A 159 -16.07 5.17 8.64
CA SER A 159 -15.47 3.85 8.51
C SER A 159 -16.11 2.88 9.49
N THR A 160 -15.93 1.60 9.26
CA THR A 160 -16.26 0.55 10.22
C THR A 160 -15.03 -0.30 10.47
N LEU A 161 -14.63 -0.44 11.73
CA LEU A 161 -13.54 -1.34 12.12
C LEU A 161 -14.13 -2.70 12.50
N ARG A 162 -13.56 -3.78 11.92
CA ARG A 162 -13.88 -5.15 12.32
C ARG A 162 -12.63 -5.90 12.74
N ARG A 163 -12.81 -6.86 13.63
CA ARG A 163 -11.78 -7.78 14.10
C ARG A 163 -12.26 -9.22 13.93
N LEU A 164 -11.40 -10.07 13.42
CA LEU A 164 -11.63 -11.51 13.41
C LEU A 164 -11.30 -12.08 14.80
N THR A 165 -12.31 -12.66 15.44
CA THR A 165 -12.18 -13.35 16.74
C THR A 165 -12.58 -14.82 16.52
N GLY A 166 -11.61 -15.72 16.59
CA GLY A 166 -11.81 -17.11 16.15
C GLY A 166 -12.18 -17.16 14.66
N SER A 167 -13.41 -17.55 14.34
CA SER A 167 -13.93 -17.62 12.96
C SER A 167 -14.97 -16.52 12.65
N VAL A 168 -15.26 -15.63 13.59
CA VAL A 168 -16.33 -14.63 13.50
C VAL A 168 -15.78 -13.23 13.40
N TRP A 169 -16.28 -12.47 12.43
CA TRP A 169 -16.01 -11.04 12.28
C TRP A 169 -16.93 -10.23 13.21
N ARG A 170 -16.34 -9.47 14.11
CA ARG A 170 -17.08 -8.59 15.02
C ARG A 170 -16.76 -7.12 14.70
N ARG A 171 -17.80 -6.28 14.69
CA ARG A 171 -17.63 -4.84 14.68
C ARG A 171 -17.00 -4.41 16.00
N VAL A 172 -16.01 -3.52 15.93
CA VAL A 172 -15.33 -2.97 17.11
C VAL A 172 -15.67 -1.50 17.21
N HIS A 173 -16.09 -1.09 18.39
CA HIS A 173 -16.32 0.34 18.68
C HIS A 173 -14.99 1.08 18.78
N THR A 174 -14.93 2.25 18.13
CA THR A 174 -13.76 3.13 18.17
C THR A 174 -14.19 4.55 18.51
N PRO A 175 -13.41 5.31 19.29
CA PRO A 175 -13.72 6.71 19.60
C PRO A 175 -13.45 7.65 18.43
N ILE A 176 -12.81 7.17 17.36
CA ILE A 176 -12.46 7.91 16.14
C ILE A 176 -13.00 7.20 14.91
N VAL A 177 -13.12 7.89 13.80
CA VAL A 177 -13.28 7.29 12.48
C VAL A 177 -11.91 6.79 12.03
N VAL A 178 -11.71 5.49 11.99
CA VAL A 178 -10.41 4.86 11.71
C VAL A 178 -10.11 4.84 10.21
N LYS A 179 -8.90 5.22 9.83
CA LYS A 179 -8.38 5.22 8.45
C LYS A 179 -7.17 4.32 8.25
N GLY A 180 -6.29 4.25 9.24
CA GLY A 180 -5.09 3.43 9.26
C GLY A 180 -4.88 2.77 10.62
N LEU A 181 -4.13 1.67 10.62
CA LEU A 181 -3.75 0.93 11.82
C LEU A 181 -2.30 0.48 11.72
N ASP A 182 -1.58 0.59 12.83
CA ASP A 182 -0.32 -0.14 12.99
C ASP A 182 -0.08 -0.46 14.47
N GLY A 183 0.34 -1.68 14.77
CA GLY A 183 0.51 -2.14 16.13
C GLY A 183 -0.76 -1.95 16.97
N ALA A 184 -0.65 -1.22 18.06
CA ALA A 184 -1.75 -0.86 18.94
C ALA A 184 -2.33 0.55 18.65
N TRP A 185 -2.06 1.12 17.48
CA TRP A 185 -2.45 2.48 17.15
C TRP A 185 -3.42 2.53 15.98
N ALA A 186 -4.30 3.52 16.00
CA ALA A 186 -5.23 3.84 14.94
C ALA A 186 -5.18 5.33 14.63
N ALA A 187 -5.07 5.65 13.34
CA ALA A 187 -5.14 7.00 12.82
C ALA A 187 -6.52 7.27 12.20
N GLY A 188 -6.96 8.52 12.25
CA GLY A 188 -8.24 8.91 11.67
C GLY A 188 -8.67 10.31 12.04
N SER A 189 -9.97 10.48 12.30
CA SER A 189 -10.53 11.78 12.67
C SER A 189 -11.71 11.68 13.63
N VAL A 190 -11.96 12.76 14.35
CA VAL A 190 -13.16 12.99 15.16
C VAL A 190 -13.75 14.34 14.77
N ARG A 191 -15.00 14.34 14.30
CA ARG A 191 -15.72 15.60 13.93
C ARG A 191 -14.93 16.52 13.00
N GLY A 192 -14.17 15.93 12.06
CA GLY A 192 -13.37 16.71 11.10
C GLY A 192 -12.03 17.22 11.65
N THR A 193 -11.57 16.68 12.77
CA THR A 193 -10.24 16.96 13.32
C THR A 193 -9.43 15.67 13.39
N ALA A 194 -8.18 15.72 12.97
CA ALA A 194 -7.26 14.60 13.02
C ALA A 194 -7.13 14.03 14.44
N ALA A 195 -7.12 12.71 14.55
CA ALA A 195 -7.15 12.03 15.83
C ALA A 195 -6.40 10.70 15.79
N LEU A 196 -5.85 10.32 16.94
CA LEU A 196 -5.30 8.98 17.19
C LEU A 196 -6.11 8.26 18.25
N ALA A 197 -6.12 6.93 18.17
CA ALA A 197 -6.58 6.08 19.25
C ALA A 197 -5.57 4.95 19.50
N ARG A 198 -5.54 4.47 20.75
CA ARG A 198 -4.68 3.37 21.17
C ARG A 198 -5.51 2.19 21.65
N TRP A 199 -5.14 0.98 21.21
CA TRP A 199 -5.71 -0.27 21.69
C TRP A 199 -5.12 -0.65 23.06
N THR A 200 -5.97 -0.87 24.06
CA THR A 200 -5.56 -1.23 25.43
C THR A 200 -5.53 -2.74 25.69
N GLY A 201 -5.74 -3.55 24.66
CA GLY A 201 -5.97 -4.99 24.78
C GLY A 201 -7.46 -5.35 24.75
N THR A 202 -8.33 -4.48 25.25
CA THR A 202 -9.79 -4.69 25.36
C THR A 202 -10.62 -3.64 24.61
N ALA A 203 -10.17 -2.39 24.56
CA ALA A 203 -10.88 -1.28 23.94
C ALA A 203 -9.93 -0.29 23.26
N TRP A 204 -10.45 0.44 22.28
CA TRP A 204 -9.79 1.62 21.73
C TRP A 204 -10.05 2.84 22.60
N ARG A 205 -9.00 3.58 22.93
CA ARG A 205 -9.07 4.83 23.70
C ARG A 205 -8.49 5.96 22.86
N ALA A 206 -9.21 7.10 22.82
CA ALA A 206 -8.68 8.30 22.17
C ALA A 206 -7.42 8.79 22.90
N VAL A 207 -6.46 9.26 22.10
CA VAL A 207 -5.22 9.86 22.58
C VAL A 207 -5.37 11.37 22.52
N ALA A 208 -5.00 12.06 23.61
CA ALA A 208 -4.96 13.51 23.62
C ALA A 208 -3.83 14.00 22.72
N LEU A 209 -4.15 14.79 21.72
CA LEU A 209 -3.22 15.43 20.81
C LEU A 209 -3.22 16.95 21.06
N PRO A 210 -2.11 17.66 20.80
CA PRO A 210 -2.11 19.11 20.81
C PRO A 210 -3.06 19.63 19.71
N ALA A 211 -3.51 20.86 19.86
CA ALA A 211 -4.35 21.51 18.85
C ALA A 211 -3.55 21.68 17.55
N ILE A 212 -4.13 21.26 16.45
CA ILE A 212 -3.57 21.54 15.12
C ILE A 212 -3.79 23.04 14.85
N PRO A 213 -2.73 23.79 14.49
CA PRO A 213 -2.89 25.19 14.16
C PRO A 213 -3.94 25.39 13.06
N SER A 214 -4.96 26.18 13.34
CA SER A 214 -5.99 26.53 12.36
C SER A 214 -5.60 27.82 11.68
N ALA A 215 -4.96 27.70 10.51
CA ALA A 215 -4.57 28.85 9.69
C ALA A 215 -5.71 29.38 8.80
N HIS A 216 -6.77 28.57 8.60
CA HIS A 216 -7.83 28.87 7.64
C HIS A 216 -9.21 28.63 8.23
N SER A 217 -10.16 29.51 7.88
CA SER A 217 -11.57 29.34 8.26
C SER A 217 -12.16 28.08 7.63
N GLY A 218 -12.92 27.31 8.41
CA GLY A 218 -13.52 26.06 7.95
C GLY A 218 -12.53 24.94 7.72
N GLN A 219 -11.33 25.04 8.26
CA GLN A 219 -10.30 24.01 8.19
C GLN A 219 -10.78 22.70 8.82
N ILE A 220 -10.55 21.60 8.11
CA ILE A 220 -10.72 20.23 8.59
C ILE A 220 -9.41 19.47 8.44
N SER A 221 -9.25 18.40 9.22
CA SER A 221 -8.05 17.56 9.17
C SER A 221 -8.39 16.09 9.44
N GLU A 222 -7.59 15.21 8.87
CA GLU A 222 -7.70 13.76 9.08
C GLU A 222 -6.32 13.12 8.97
N LEU A 223 -6.02 12.17 9.83
CA LEU A 223 -4.90 11.24 9.66
C LEU A 223 -5.37 10.06 8.81
N THR A 224 -4.63 9.74 7.76
CA THR A 224 -4.98 8.67 6.81
C THR A 224 -4.26 7.37 7.11
N ASP A 225 -3.09 7.45 7.75
CA ASP A 225 -2.33 6.27 8.14
C ASP A 225 -1.42 6.54 9.34
N VAL A 226 -0.90 5.45 9.93
CA VAL A 226 0.01 5.49 11.08
C VAL A 226 1.06 4.39 10.92
N ALA A 227 2.28 4.71 11.28
CA ALA A 227 3.42 3.82 11.38
C ALA A 227 3.97 3.85 12.82
N VAL A 228 4.29 2.70 13.36
CA VAL A 228 4.85 2.56 14.70
C VAL A 228 6.19 1.87 14.60
N ASP A 229 7.22 2.54 15.00
CA ASP A 229 8.53 1.92 15.12
C ASP A 229 8.55 0.96 16.31
N GLY A 230 8.78 -0.32 16.02
CA GLY A 230 8.71 -1.38 17.03
C GLY A 230 9.85 -1.36 18.03
N GLU A 231 10.98 -0.73 17.71
CA GLU A 231 12.17 -0.64 18.56
C GLU A 231 12.07 0.55 19.51
N THR A 232 11.76 1.73 18.99
CA THR A 232 11.71 2.95 19.77
C THR A 232 10.34 3.23 20.37
N GLY A 233 9.28 2.64 19.83
CA GLY A 233 7.90 2.95 20.17
C GLY A 233 7.42 4.31 19.65
N ARG A 234 8.20 4.98 18.79
CA ARG A 234 7.82 6.24 18.14
C ARG A 234 6.64 5.99 17.21
N VAL A 235 5.67 6.87 17.28
CA VAL A 235 4.49 6.85 16.43
C VAL A 235 4.59 7.99 15.43
N MET A 236 4.41 7.67 14.18
CA MET A 236 4.34 8.62 13.09
C MET A 236 3.03 8.43 12.36
N ALA A 237 2.31 9.50 12.12
CA ALA A 237 1.07 9.44 11.37
C ALA A 237 1.07 10.53 10.29
N VAL A 238 0.43 10.21 9.19
CA VAL A 238 0.30 11.09 8.04
C VAL A 238 -1.16 11.33 7.72
N GLY A 239 -1.44 12.51 7.26
CA GLY A 239 -2.78 12.89 6.85
C GLY A 239 -2.78 14.18 6.06
N TRP A 240 -3.85 14.93 6.22
CA TRP A 240 -4.05 16.17 5.51
C TRP A 240 -4.80 17.19 6.37
N VAL A 241 -4.57 18.45 6.04
CA VAL A 241 -5.37 19.60 6.45
C VAL A 241 -5.99 20.17 5.20
N ALA A 242 -7.26 20.50 5.22
CA ALA A 242 -7.94 21.07 4.07
C ALA A 242 -8.89 22.18 4.50
N TRP A 243 -9.05 23.18 3.61
CA TRP A 243 -9.94 24.32 3.82
C TRP A 243 -10.60 24.75 2.52
N PRO A 244 -11.77 25.39 2.57
CA PRO A 244 -12.40 26.01 1.39
C PRO A 244 -11.48 27.07 0.78
N CYS A 245 -11.14 26.97 -0.50
CA CYS A 245 -10.29 27.95 -1.18
C CYS A 245 -10.91 28.57 -2.45
N GLY A 246 -12.17 28.35 -2.68
CA GLY A 246 -13.01 29.23 -3.47
C GLY A 246 -13.06 29.02 -4.98
N SER A 247 -12.54 27.94 -5.56
CA SER A 247 -12.80 27.70 -6.98
C SER A 247 -13.80 26.57 -7.20
N ALA A 248 -14.71 26.70 -8.17
CA ALA A 248 -15.67 25.65 -8.50
C ALA A 248 -15.00 24.34 -8.97
N LYS A 249 -13.78 24.42 -9.51
CA LYS A 249 -13.01 23.26 -9.95
C LYS A 249 -12.17 22.63 -8.82
N HIS A 250 -11.73 23.44 -7.86
CA HIS A 250 -10.92 23.03 -6.72
C HIS A 250 -11.47 23.70 -5.46
N PRO A 251 -12.59 23.23 -4.91
CA PRO A 251 -13.25 23.89 -3.79
C PRO A 251 -12.48 23.79 -2.48
N PHE A 252 -11.52 22.87 -2.40
CA PHE A 252 -10.63 22.70 -1.25
C PHE A 252 -9.18 22.86 -1.65
N CYS A 253 -8.45 23.61 -0.86
CA CYS A 253 -7.00 23.58 -0.77
C CYS A 253 -6.59 22.63 0.34
N GLY A 254 -5.39 22.09 0.29
CA GLY A 254 -4.93 21.18 1.31
C GLY A 254 -3.41 21.11 1.38
N GLU A 255 -2.95 20.70 2.55
CA GLU A 255 -1.56 20.49 2.89
C GLU A 255 -1.40 19.15 3.60
N THR A 256 -0.19 18.59 3.56
CA THR A 256 0.13 17.38 4.32
C THR A 256 0.26 17.69 5.79
N LEU A 257 -0.38 16.86 6.59
CA LEU A 257 -0.22 16.83 8.03
C LEU A 257 0.67 15.66 8.42
N LEU A 258 1.77 15.97 9.08
CA LEU A 258 2.63 14.98 9.71
C LEU A 258 2.48 15.10 11.23
N LEU A 259 2.34 13.97 11.90
CA LEU A 259 2.33 13.87 13.33
C LEU A 259 3.40 12.89 13.77
N SER A 260 4.25 13.26 14.71
CA SER A 260 5.21 12.36 15.31
C SER A 260 5.27 12.54 16.82
N GLY A 261 5.56 11.44 17.52
CA GLY A 261 5.72 11.53 18.97
C GLY A 261 5.75 10.20 19.68
N TYR A 262 5.72 10.32 21.00
CA TYR A 262 5.60 9.22 21.94
C TYR A 262 4.41 9.50 22.86
N LEU A 263 4.02 8.53 23.69
CA LEU A 263 3.05 8.78 24.74
C LEU A 263 3.58 9.91 25.67
N GLY A 264 2.89 11.05 25.63
CA GLY A 264 3.24 12.22 26.46
C GLY A 264 3.88 13.40 25.72
N GLY A 265 4.28 13.22 24.45
CA GLY A 265 4.82 14.33 23.66
C GLY A 265 4.54 14.15 22.18
N TRP A 266 3.77 15.07 21.59
CA TRP A 266 3.39 15.05 20.19
C TRP A 266 3.83 16.32 19.49
N ASN A 267 4.29 16.19 18.26
CA ASN A 267 4.61 17.29 17.38
C ASN A 267 3.84 17.18 16.08
N PHE A 268 3.20 18.28 15.67
CA PHE A 268 2.58 18.41 14.36
C PHE A 268 3.45 19.26 13.45
N GLU A 269 3.56 18.82 12.22
CA GLU A 269 4.14 19.60 11.14
C GLU A 269 3.14 19.63 9.98
N VAL A 270 2.81 20.84 9.53
CA VAL A 270 2.03 21.06 8.31
C VAL A 270 2.99 21.46 7.22
N ARG A 271 3.05 20.66 6.16
CA ARG A 271 3.91 20.93 5.01
C ARG A 271 3.08 21.43 3.83
N GLY A 272 3.35 22.65 3.47
CA GLY A 272 2.74 23.33 2.32
C GLY A 272 3.27 22.82 0.99
N GLU A 273 3.24 21.52 0.73
CA GLU A 273 3.43 21.02 -0.62
C GLU A 273 2.08 21.01 -1.34
N PRO A 274 1.81 21.97 -2.23
CA PRO A 274 0.53 22.04 -2.89
C PRO A 274 0.32 20.80 -3.76
N GLY A 275 -0.67 20.00 -3.42
CA GLY A 275 -1.10 18.85 -4.21
C GLY A 275 -0.89 17.48 -3.59
N ILE A 276 -0.52 17.38 -2.33
CA ILE A 276 -0.54 16.07 -1.64
C ILE A 276 -1.99 15.64 -1.49
N GLN A 277 -2.33 14.57 -2.21
CA GLN A 277 -3.65 14.00 -2.12
C GLN A 277 -3.76 13.01 -0.95
N PRO A 278 -4.97 12.82 -0.40
CA PRO A 278 -5.21 12.13 0.87
C PRO A 278 -5.02 10.60 0.87
N ARG A 279 -4.27 10.06 -0.08
CA ARG A 279 -3.95 8.61 -0.14
C ARG A 279 -2.63 8.25 0.55
N ALA A 280 -2.10 9.17 1.36
CA ALA A 280 -0.84 8.90 2.02
C ALA A 280 -0.91 7.61 2.85
N GLN A 281 0.08 6.76 2.65
CA GLN A 281 0.33 5.53 3.39
C GLN A 281 1.65 5.68 4.13
N ALA A 282 1.71 5.11 5.33
CA ALA A 282 2.89 5.15 6.17
C ALA A 282 3.30 3.74 6.58
N GLU A 283 4.59 3.43 6.46
CA GLU A 283 5.20 2.21 6.98
C GLU A 283 6.44 2.56 7.80
N PRO A 284 6.69 1.94 8.96
CA PRO A 284 7.87 2.21 9.75
C PRO A 284 9.13 1.81 8.96
N ASP A 285 10.25 2.50 9.16
CA ASP A 285 11.52 2.14 8.52
C ASP A 285 12.35 1.14 9.33
N GLY A 286 11.88 0.81 10.55
CA GLY A 286 12.57 -0.05 11.52
C GLY A 286 13.83 0.58 12.12
N ARG A 287 13.94 1.92 12.10
CA ARG A 287 15.06 2.71 12.66
C ARG A 287 14.58 3.98 13.37
N GLY A 288 13.35 3.99 13.82
CA GLY A 288 12.72 5.16 14.46
C GLY A 288 12.11 6.15 13.48
N GLY A 289 12.11 5.84 12.19
CA GLY A 289 11.55 6.63 11.11
C GLY A 289 10.37 5.97 10.41
N ALA A 290 9.92 6.58 9.30
CA ALA A 290 8.87 6.05 8.46
C ALA A 290 9.02 6.44 6.99
N TRP A 291 8.53 5.56 6.12
CA TRP A 291 8.27 5.83 4.72
C TRP A 291 6.83 6.28 4.54
N ILE A 292 6.64 7.41 3.90
CA ILE A 292 5.33 7.95 3.57
C ILE A 292 5.22 8.06 2.07
N VAL A 293 4.20 7.44 1.49
CA VAL A 293 3.87 7.54 0.07
C VAL A 293 2.67 8.45 -0.11
N TYR A 294 2.74 9.36 -1.06
CA TYR A 294 1.67 10.31 -1.37
C TYR A 294 1.48 10.49 -2.88
N ASP A 295 0.31 10.94 -3.29
CA ASP A 295 0.06 11.32 -4.68
C ASP A 295 0.59 12.73 -4.94
N ALA A 296 1.54 12.86 -5.87
CA ALA A 296 2.19 14.13 -6.19
C ALA A 296 1.35 15.01 -7.15
N LYS A 297 1.50 16.32 -7.04
CA LYS A 297 0.93 17.27 -7.99
C LYS A 297 1.50 17.02 -9.39
N GLY A 298 0.65 16.93 -10.38
CA GLY A 298 1.07 16.59 -11.76
C GLY A 298 0.99 15.12 -12.10
N GLY A 299 0.52 14.30 -11.15
CA GLY A 299 0.34 12.87 -11.32
C GLY A 299 1.55 12.04 -10.88
N GLY A 300 1.29 10.79 -10.53
CA GLY A 300 2.28 9.89 -9.96
C GLY A 300 2.35 9.97 -8.44
N SER A 301 3.28 9.23 -7.86
CA SER A 301 3.51 9.17 -6.41
C SER A 301 4.91 9.62 -6.06
N GLY A 302 5.01 10.41 -5.01
CA GLY A 302 6.24 10.71 -4.31
C GLY A 302 6.35 9.95 -3.00
N TYR A 303 7.48 10.04 -2.36
CA TYR A 303 7.67 9.58 -1.00
C TYR A 303 8.36 10.64 -0.13
N LEU A 304 8.13 10.54 1.18
CA LEU A 304 8.94 11.17 2.21
C LEU A 304 9.56 10.04 3.04
N HIS A 305 10.85 10.11 3.27
CA HIS A 305 11.51 9.34 4.31
C HIS A 305 11.69 10.24 5.52
N ILE A 306 11.03 9.91 6.61
CA ILE A 306 11.16 10.62 7.88
C ILE A 306 12.11 9.82 8.74
N GLY A 307 13.34 10.30 8.89
CA GLY A 307 14.32 9.77 9.84
C GLY A 307 14.12 10.34 11.24
N ALA A 308 15.12 10.12 12.10
CA ALA A 308 15.12 10.70 13.45
C ALA A 308 15.11 12.23 13.40
N ASP A 309 16.00 12.81 12.57
CA ASP A 309 16.26 14.25 12.49
C ASP A 309 16.15 14.80 11.05
N SER A 310 15.71 13.99 10.10
CA SER A 310 15.63 14.38 8.69
C SER A 310 14.28 14.04 8.08
N VAL A 311 13.89 14.81 7.06
CA VAL A 311 12.78 14.49 6.17
C VAL A 311 13.26 14.66 4.75
N GLU A 312 13.36 13.56 4.04
CA GLU A 312 13.91 13.47 2.70
C GLU A 312 12.80 13.18 1.69
N PRO A 313 12.45 14.15 0.82
CA PRO A 313 11.52 13.90 -0.26
C PRO A 313 12.20 13.16 -1.41
N GLY A 314 11.42 12.35 -2.13
CA GLY A 314 11.90 11.70 -3.32
C GLY A 314 10.78 11.20 -4.23
N ALA A 315 11.17 10.66 -5.37
CA ALA A 315 10.27 10.07 -6.34
C ALA A 315 10.63 8.60 -6.59
N PHE A 316 9.62 7.78 -6.84
CA PHE A 316 9.86 6.39 -7.22
C PHE A 316 10.46 6.33 -8.63
N PRO A 317 11.51 5.51 -8.85
CA PRO A 317 12.04 5.31 -10.18
C PRO A 317 10.96 4.76 -11.11
N ALA A 318 10.85 5.36 -12.28
CA ALA A 318 9.89 4.98 -13.32
C ALA A 318 10.58 4.86 -14.67
N PRO A 319 10.00 4.12 -15.64
CA PRO A 319 10.47 4.13 -17.00
C PRO A 319 10.55 5.57 -17.56
N PRO A 320 11.44 5.84 -18.53
CA PRO A 320 11.61 7.16 -19.12
C PRO A 320 10.28 7.81 -19.53
N ASN A 321 10.10 9.08 -19.20
CA ASN A 321 8.90 9.88 -19.51
C ASN A 321 7.60 9.38 -18.87
N GLN A 322 7.69 8.63 -17.77
CA GLN A 322 6.54 8.16 -17.02
C GLN A 322 6.69 8.49 -15.54
N ASN A 323 5.57 8.80 -14.90
CA ASN A 323 5.51 8.93 -13.44
C ASN A 323 5.09 7.59 -12.83
N ALA A 324 5.56 7.25 -11.66
CA ALA A 324 5.09 6.08 -10.92
C ALA A 324 3.78 6.40 -10.18
N SER A 325 2.83 5.47 -10.17
CA SER A 325 1.65 5.53 -9.32
C SER A 325 1.67 4.36 -8.34
N VAL A 326 2.11 4.61 -7.13
CA VAL A 326 2.16 3.62 -6.04
C VAL A 326 0.76 3.45 -5.46
N ARG A 327 0.35 2.20 -5.23
CA ARG A 327 -0.98 1.85 -4.72
C ARG A 327 -0.94 1.22 -3.34
N ASP A 328 0.16 0.56 -3.02
CA ASP A 328 0.32 -0.10 -1.73
C ASP A 328 1.79 -0.21 -1.35
N LEU A 329 2.03 -0.26 -0.05
CA LEU A 329 3.35 -0.29 0.58
C LEU A 329 3.37 -1.38 1.64
N ALA A 330 4.49 -2.06 1.82
CA ALA A 330 4.68 -3.03 2.90
C ALA A 330 6.14 -3.11 3.31
N ILE A 331 6.36 -3.32 4.60
CA ILE A 331 7.70 -3.53 5.17
C ILE A 331 7.92 -5.00 5.52
N GLN A 332 9.15 -5.45 5.40
CA GLN A 332 9.63 -6.68 6.01
C GLN A 332 10.15 -6.35 7.42
N PRO A 333 9.46 -6.76 8.48
CA PRO A 333 9.77 -6.32 9.85
C PRO A 333 11.21 -6.61 10.28
N GLU A 334 11.75 -7.79 9.92
CA GLU A 334 13.07 -8.23 10.37
C GLU A 334 14.23 -7.55 9.63
N SER A 335 14.08 -7.27 8.33
CA SER A 335 15.13 -6.65 7.52
C SER A 335 14.94 -5.14 7.39
N GLY A 336 13.75 -4.60 7.62
CA GLY A 336 13.39 -3.23 7.32
C GLY A 336 13.39 -2.92 5.81
N SER A 337 13.42 -3.94 4.96
CA SER A 337 13.26 -3.74 3.52
C SER A 337 11.82 -3.33 3.22
N VAL A 338 11.64 -2.30 2.42
CA VAL A 338 10.34 -1.76 2.07
C VAL A 338 10.01 -2.08 0.63
N TRP A 339 8.77 -2.46 0.40
CA TRP A 339 8.25 -2.84 -0.89
C TRP A 339 7.08 -1.93 -1.27
N ALA A 340 7.07 -1.49 -2.50
CA ALA A 340 5.95 -0.73 -3.06
C ALA A 340 5.45 -1.39 -4.33
N VAL A 341 4.16 -1.28 -4.61
CA VAL A 341 3.55 -1.79 -5.83
C VAL A 341 2.61 -0.77 -6.45
N GLY A 342 2.49 -0.85 -7.76
CA GLY A 342 1.61 0.06 -8.48
C GLY A 342 1.67 -0.12 -9.98
N ALA A 343 1.57 1.00 -10.70
CA ALA A 343 1.61 1.00 -12.14
C ALA A 343 2.23 2.28 -12.70
N ALA A 344 2.71 2.24 -13.92
CA ALA A 344 2.97 3.43 -14.72
C ALA A 344 1.64 4.16 -15.01
N PRO A 345 1.63 5.48 -15.25
CA PRO A 345 0.41 6.29 -15.38
C PRO A 345 -0.54 5.85 -16.47
N SER A 346 -0.01 5.27 -17.53
CA SER A 346 -0.83 4.66 -18.58
C SER A 346 -1.67 3.48 -18.07
N GLY A 347 -1.43 3.04 -16.81
CA GLY A 347 -2.01 1.83 -16.22
C GLY A 347 -1.62 0.57 -17.01
N ARG A 348 -0.58 0.66 -17.84
CA ARG A 348 -0.17 -0.40 -18.79
C ARG A 348 1.04 -1.20 -18.36
N SER A 349 1.75 -0.78 -17.32
CA SER A 349 2.89 -1.50 -16.75
C SER A 349 2.73 -1.58 -15.26
N GLY A 350 2.65 -2.80 -14.73
CA GLY A 350 2.74 -3.06 -13.30
C GLY A 350 4.19 -2.96 -12.85
N LEU A 351 4.43 -2.26 -11.76
CA LEU A 351 5.76 -2.02 -11.21
C LEU A 351 5.82 -2.51 -9.77
N ILE A 352 6.88 -3.20 -9.44
CA ILE A 352 7.24 -3.54 -8.06
C ILE A 352 8.57 -2.86 -7.76
N TRP A 353 8.60 -2.08 -6.70
CA TRP A 353 9.80 -1.44 -6.19
C TRP A 353 10.23 -2.07 -4.88
N ALA A 354 11.53 -2.07 -4.68
CA ALA A 354 12.13 -2.40 -3.41
C ALA A 354 13.10 -1.29 -3.00
N HIS A 355 13.10 -0.97 -1.70
CA HIS A 355 14.12 -0.19 -1.05
C HIS A 355 14.97 -1.15 -0.24
N GLY A 356 16.23 -1.32 -0.66
CA GLY A 356 17.20 -2.17 0.01
C GLY A 356 17.89 -1.44 1.16
N ARG A 357 18.31 -2.22 2.13
CA ARG A 357 19.27 -1.76 3.14
C ARG A 357 20.69 -1.75 2.59
#